data_806ce0ba4bb732a09d1c61833ee63fa4
#
_entry.id   806ce0ba4bb732a09d1c61833ee63fa4
#
_cell.length_a   1.000
_cell.length_b   1.000
_cell.length_c   1.000
_cell.angle_alpha   90.00
_cell.angle_beta   90.00
_cell.angle_gamma   90.00
#
_symmetry.space_group_name_H-M   'P 1'
#
loop_
_entity.id
_entity.type
_entity.pdbx_description
1 polymer ?
#
loop_
_entity_poly.entity_id
_entity_poly.type
_entity_poly.pdbx_seq_one_letter_code
_entity_poly.pdbx_strand_id
1 'polypeptide(L)'
;ENIEHAVEVFNYFFNIPSKFSFNLYSISQKAISNLNLQHFNKPGPTDVLSFPLFSGINEIKKLNPHNEETLGDMFFCRPILKKNATEFHKGLIEELQLVLIHGLLHLVGYSHLNETKLRKKENEILDKVWNGLSKD
;
A
#
# COMPACT_ATOMS: atom_id res chain seq x y z
N GLU A 1 1.27 -12.20 -9.10
CA GLU A 1 0.31 -11.89 -10.16
C GLU A 1 -0.82 -11.01 -9.66
N ASN A 2 -1.47 -11.40 -8.58
CA ASN A 2 -2.54 -10.60 -7.97
C ASN A 2 -2.00 -9.29 -7.40
N ILE A 3 -0.79 -9.32 -6.89
CA ILE A 3 -0.11 -8.12 -6.38
C ILE A 3 0.24 -7.20 -7.55
N GLU A 4 0.77 -7.77 -8.63
CA GLU A 4 1.14 -7.01 -9.81
C GLU A 4 -0.07 -6.30 -10.42
N HIS A 5 -1.20 -6.98 -10.48
CA HIS A 5 -2.42 -6.39 -10.99
C HIS A 5 -2.86 -5.19 -10.14
N ALA A 6 -2.84 -5.35 -8.81
CA ALA A 6 -3.22 -4.26 -7.90
C ALA A 6 -2.29 -3.06 -8.08
N VAL A 7 -0.99 -3.31 -8.23
CA VAL A 7 -0.01 -2.22 -8.45
C VAL A 7 -0.28 -1.52 -9.77
N GLU A 8 -0.57 -2.26 -10.84
CA GLU A 8 -0.87 -1.68 -12.14
C GLU A 8 -2.09 -0.76 -12.08
N VAL A 9 -3.15 -1.20 -11.39
CA VAL A 9 -4.34 -0.38 -11.21
C VAL A 9 -4.02 0.88 -10.43
N PHE A 10 -3.26 0.74 -9.34
CA PHE A 10 -2.84 1.88 -8.53
C PHE A 10 -2.05 2.88 -9.37
N ASN A 11 -1.08 2.39 -10.14
CA ASN A 11 -0.25 3.26 -10.97
C ASN A 11 -1.09 4.00 -12.02
N TYR A 12 -2.09 3.33 -12.55
CA TYR A 12 -3.00 3.96 -13.51
C TYR A 12 -3.76 5.14 -12.86
N PHE A 13 -4.24 4.95 -11.64
CA PHE A 13 -4.99 5.99 -10.94
C PHE A 13 -4.18 7.26 -10.70
N PHE A 14 -2.90 7.12 -10.46
CA PHE A 14 -2.03 8.25 -10.13
C PHE A 14 -1.05 8.62 -11.23
N ASN A 15 -1.17 7.97 -12.39
CA ASN A 15 -0.25 8.18 -13.52
C ASN A 15 1.22 8.01 -13.09
N ILE A 16 1.47 6.96 -12.33
CA ILE A 16 2.83 6.64 -11.87
C ILE A 16 3.60 6.03 -13.04
N PRO A 17 4.78 6.58 -13.40
CA PRO A 17 5.59 5.99 -14.48
C PRO A 17 5.99 4.54 -14.18
N SER A 18 6.10 3.73 -15.24
CA SER A 18 6.40 2.32 -15.09
C SER A 18 7.77 2.03 -14.48
N LYS A 19 8.69 2.99 -14.56
CA LYS A 19 10.04 2.83 -13.98
C LYS A 19 10.10 3.15 -12.49
N PHE A 20 9.02 3.67 -11.94
CA PHE A 20 8.94 3.93 -10.50
C PHE A 20 8.51 2.64 -9.80
N SER A 21 9.17 2.35 -8.70
CA SER A 21 8.93 1.12 -7.95
C SER A 21 8.86 1.40 -6.46
N PHE A 22 8.59 0.36 -5.70
CA PHE A 22 8.67 0.40 -4.25
C PHE A 22 9.18 -0.96 -3.80
N ASN A 23 9.72 -1.03 -2.60
CA ASN A 23 10.19 -2.29 -2.03
C ASN A 23 9.13 -2.85 -1.09
N LEU A 24 8.92 -4.16 -1.19
CA LEU A 24 7.90 -4.83 -0.37
C LEU A 24 8.57 -6.00 0.34
N TYR A 25 8.51 -5.98 1.68
CA TYR A 25 9.16 -6.98 2.51
C TYR A 25 8.15 -7.70 3.38
N SER A 26 8.30 -9.03 3.46
CA SER A 26 7.52 -9.85 4.39
C SER A 26 8.37 -10.08 5.63
N ILE A 27 7.87 -9.68 6.79
CA ILE A 27 8.64 -9.79 8.04
C ILE A 27 7.77 -10.41 9.15
N SER A 28 8.45 -10.85 10.22
CA SER A 28 7.82 -11.53 11.34
C SER A 28 7.02 -10.57 12.21
N GLN A 29 6.17 -11.14 13.07
CA GLN A 29 5.41 -10.33 14.04
C GLN A 29 6.35 -9.55 14.96
N LYS A 30 7.43 -10.18 15.39
CA LYS A 30 8.40 -9.52 16.27
C LYS A 30 9.06 -8.35 15.55
N ALA A 31 9.47 -8.56 14.30
CA ALA A 31 10.15 -7.53 13.53
C ALA A 31 9.22 -6.34 13.26
N ILE A 32 7.97 -6.60 12.87
CA ILE A 32 7.06 -5.51 12.56
C ILE A 32 6.63 -4.78 13.84
N SER A 33 6.54 -5.50 14.97
CA SER A 33 6.27 -4.87 16.26
C SER A 33 7.37 -3.90 16.64
N ASN A 34 8.64 -4.29 16.42
CA ASN A 34 9.77 -3.44 16.71
C ASN A 34 9.76 -2.18 15.84
N LEU A 35 9.48 -2.33 14.55
CA LEU A 35 9.39 -1.18 13.65
C LEU A 35 8.24 -0.26 14.03
N ASN A 36 7.11 -0.82 14.41
CA ASN A 36 5.93 -0.05 14.79
C ASN A 36 6.21 0.78 16.04
N LEU A 37 6.86 0.18 17.01
CA LEU A 37 7.21 0.90 18.24
C LEU A 37 8.27 1.97 17.97
N GLN A 38 9.31 1.61 17.23
CA GLN A 38 10.46 2.50 17.01
C GLN A 38 10.09 3.72 16.16
N HIS A 39 9.28 3.55 15.14
CA HIS A 39 9.00 4.61 14.16
C HIS A 39 7.65 5.29 14.37
N PHE A 40 6.68 4.62 14.95
CA PHE A 40 5.33 5.17 15.11
C PHE A 40 4.88 5.23 16.56
N ASN A 41 5.74 4.81 17.48
CA ASN A 41 5.47 4.82 18.91
C ASN A 41 4.19 4.07 19.27
N LYS A 42 3.92 2.98 18.54
CA LYS A 42 2.75 2.14 18.77
C LYS A 42 3.20 0.74 19.18
N PRO A 43 2.63 0.18 20.25
CA PRO A 43 3.01 -1.17 20.68
C PRO A 43 2.30 -2.23 19.84
N GLY A 44 2.95 -3.38 19.69
CA GLY A 44 2.35 -4.55 19.07
C GLY A 44 2.50 -4.61 17.56
N PRO A 45 2.15 -5.76 17.00
CA PRO A 45 2.27 -5.95 15.54
C PRO A 45 1.13 -5.27 14.80
N THR A 46 1.37 -5.04 13.51
CA THR A 46 0.36 -4.52 12.60
C THR A 46 0.46 -5.29 11.29
N ASP A 47 -0.48 -5.04 10.37
CA ASP A 47 -0.49 -5.74 9.09
C ASP A 47 0.51 -5.16 8.09
N VAL A 48 0.63 -3.83 8.01
CA VAL A 48 1.54 -3.18 7.07
C VAL A 48 2.07 -1.88 7.65
N LEU A 49 3.32 -1.57 7.29
CA LEU A 49 3.94 -0.27 7.58
C LEU A 49 4.54 0.26 6.30
N SER A 50 4.35 1.54 6.06
CA SER A 50 4.86 2.22 4.86
C SER A 50 5.81 3.33 5.25
N PHE A 51 6.94 3.41 4.56
CA PHE A 51 7.97 4.41 4.78
C PHE A 51 8.22 5.14 3.46
N PRO A 52 7.53 6.27 3.23
CA PRO A 52 7.66 7.01 1.97
C PRO A 52 8.99 7.75 1.88
N LEU A 53 9.53 7.84 0.67
CA LEU A 53 10.72 8.64 0.39
C LEU A 53 10.36 10.06 -0.03
N PHE A 54 9.13 10.28 -0.45
CA PHE A 54 8.68 11.59 -0.92
C PHE A 54 7.51 12.07 -0.07
N SER A 55 7.31 13.38 -0.05
CA SER A 55 6.25 13.96 0.78
C SER A 55 4.84 13.67 0.25
N GLY A 56 4.71 13.37 -1.05
CA GLY A 56 3.40 13.03 -1.61
C GLY A 56 3.44 13.03 -3.12
N ILE A 57 2.25 12.84 -3.71
CA ILE A 57 2.11 12.69 -5.15
C ILE A 57 2.60 13.92 -5.93
N ASN A 58 2.46 15.11 -5.35
CA ASN A 58 2.90 16.33 -6.03
C ASN A 58 4.41 16.34 -6.22
N GLU A 59 5.15 15.87 -5.22
CA GLU A 59 6.61 15.77 -5.32
C GLU A 59 7.00 14.67 -6.31
N ILE A 60 6.30 13.56 -6.27
CA ILE A 60 6.56 12.44 -7.17
C ILE A 60 6.36 12.85 -8.63
N LYS A 61 5.35 13.65 -8.91
CA LYS A 61 5.06 14.11 -10.28
C LYS A 61 6.09 15.05 -10.84
N LYS A 62 6.94 15.63 -10.00
CA LYS A 62 8.02 16.49 -10.44
C LYS A 62 9.26 15.72 -10.88
N LEU A 63 9.31 14.42 -10.61
CA LEU A 63 10.43 13.57 -10.97
C LEU A 63 10.42 13.29 -12.47
N ASN A 64 11.61 13.03 -13.01
CA ASN A 64 11.74 12.66 -14.42
C ASN A 64 11.14 11.26 -14.60
N PRO A 65 10.08 11.12 -15.44
CA PRO A 65 9.42 9.82 -15.60
C PRO A 65 10.27 8.76 -16.27
N HIS A 66 11.40 9.14 -16.87
CA HIS A 66 12.30 8.21 -17.54
C HIS A 66 13.36 7.66 -16.60
N ASN A 67 13.49 8.20 -15.39
CA ASN A 67 14.42 7.71 -14.39
C ASN A 67 13.81 6.56 -13.61
N GLU A 68 14.67 5.70 -13.08
CA GLU A 68 14.25 4.68 -12.11
C GLU A 68 14.21 5.34 -10.74
N GLU A 69 13.04 5.34 -10.12
CA GLU A 69 12.83 5.93 -8.80
C GLU A 69 12.19 4.93 -7.87
N THR A 70 12.52 5.01 -6.59
CA THR A 70 11.88 4.21 -5.56
C THR A 70 11.00 5.11 -4.71
N LEU A 71 9.73 4.76 -4.61
CA LEU A 71 8.76 5.56 -3.84
C LEU A 71 8.88 5.37 -2.34
N GLY A 72 9.44 4.23 -1.92
CA GLY A 72 9.63 3.93 -0.52
C GLY A 72 9.62 2.45 -0.24
N ASP A 73 9.54 2.13 1.05
CA ASP A 73 9.54 0.75 1.53
C ASP A 73 8.24 0.43 2.22
N MET A 74 7.75 -0.80 2.01
CA MET A 74 6.59 -1.32 2.71
C MET A 74 6.96 -2.64 3.35
N PHE A 75 6.50 -2.84 4.57
CA PHE A 75 6.69 -4.08 5.32
C PHE A 75 5.34 -4.65 5.68
N PHE A 76 5.12 -5.93 5.39
CA PHE A 76 3.88 -6.57 5.77
C PHE A 76 4.14 -7.80 6.62
N CYS A 77 3.16 -8.16 7.44
CA CYS A 77 3.24 -9.28 8.35
C CYS A 77 2.19 -10.31 7.99
N ARG A 78 2.62 -11.42 7.41
CA ARG A 78 1.72 -12.44 6.89
C ARG A 78 0.81 -13.06 7.96
N PRO A 79 1.30 -13.41 9.14
CA PRO A 79 0.40 -13.94 10.18
C PRO A 79 -0.72 -12.99 10.56
N ILE A 80 -0.44 -11.69 10.59
CA ILE A 80 -1.47 -10.69 10.89
C ILE A 80 -2.47 -10.57 9.75
N LEU A 81 -1.98 -10.63 8.50
CA LEU A 81 -2.87 -10.62 7.33
C LEU A 81 -3.82 -11.81 7.37
N LYS A 82 -3.32 -13.00 7.71
CA LYS A 82 -4.14 -14.21 7.79
C LYS A 82 -5.19 -14.08 8.88
N LYS A 83 -4.80 -13.55 10.03
CA LYS A 83 -5.71 -13.33 11.13
C LYS A 83 -6.82 -12.37 10.72
N ASN A 84 -6.47 -11.26 10.09
CA ASN A 84 -7.46 -10.28 9.67
C ASN A 84 -8.39 -10.83 8.60
N ALA A 85 -7.86 -11.57 7.64
CA ALA A 85 -8.67 -12.20 6.60
C ALA A 85 -9.71 -13.13 7.21
N THR A 86 -9.30 -13.96 8.16
CA THR A 86 -10.20 -14.87 8.85
C THR A 86 -11.26 -14.10 9.63
N GLU A 87 -10.85 -13.07 10.35
CA GLU A 87 -11.71 -12.27 11.19
C GLU A 87 -12.81 -11.58 10.39
N PHE A 88 -12.47 -11.07 9.20
CA PHE A 88 -13.41 -10.34 8.37
C PHE A 88 -14.03 -11.20 7.26
N HIS A 89 -13.85 -12.51 7.35
CA HIS A 89 -14.42 -13.47 6.39
C HIS A 89 -14.03 -13.18 4.94
N LYS A 90 -12.75 -12.85 4.76
CA LYS A 90 -12.19 -12.56 3.42
C LYS A 90 -11.17 -13.60 3.03
N GLY A 91 -10.89 -13.68 1.72
CA GLY A 91 -9.75 -14.44 1.24
C GLY A 91 -8.46 -13.74 1.59
N LEU A 92 -7.37 -14.50 1.70
CA LEU A 92 -6.06 -13.94 1.98
C LEU A 92 -5.61 -12.98 0.88
N ILE A 93 -5.90 -13.32 -0.38
CA ILE A 93 -5.54 -12.47 -1.52
C ILE A 93 -6.26 -11.13 -1.43
N GLU A 94 -7.55 -11.14 -1.10
CA GLU A 94 -8.32 -9.91 -0.96
C GLU A 94 -7.75 -9.01 0.13
N GLU A 95 -7.40 -9.62 1.27
CA GLU A 95 -6.83 -8.87 2.39
C GLU A 95 -5.47 -8.29 2.01
N LEU A 96 -4.64 -9.07 1.31
CA LEU A 96 -3.34 -8.59 0.85
C LEU A 96 -3.49 -7.42 -0.11
N GLN A 97 -4.42 -7.50 -1.05
CA GLN A 97 -4.67 -6.41 -2.00
C GLN A 97 -5.14 -5.15 -1.28
N LEU A 98 -6.04 -5.29 -0.32
CA LEU A 98 -6.52 -4.16 0.48
C LEU A 98 -5.36 -3.48 1.20
N VAL A 99 -4.55 -4.26 1.88
CA VAL A 99 -3.43 -3.76 2.68
C VAL A 99 -2.37 -3.13 1.78
N LEU A 100 -2.13 -3.74 0.62
CA LEU A 100 -1.18 -3.21 -0.36
C LEU A 100 -1.62 -1.84 -0.86
N ILE A 101 -2.87 -1.70 -1.28
CA ILE A 101 -3.39 -0.41 -1.76
C ILE A 101 -3.34 0.63 -0.65
N HIS A 102 -3.71 0.25 0.56
CA HIS A 102 -3.65 1.14 1.73
C HIS A 102 -2.23 1.66 1.94
N GLY A 103 -1.25 0.75 1.91
CA GLY A 103 0.16 1.12 2.09
C GLY A 103 0.69 1.99 0.96
N LEU A 104 0.30 1.70 -0.28
CA LEU A 104 0.70 2.50 -1.43
C LEU A 104 0.13 3.92 -1.35
N LEU A 105 -1.10 4.06 -0.86
CA LEU A 105 -1.69 5.38 -0.66
C LEU A 105 -0.86 6.20 0.33
N HIS A 106 -0.35 5.57 1.38
CA HIS A 106 0.56 6.27 2.29
C HIS A 106 1.85 6.69 1.59
N LEU A 107 2.37 5.87 0.68
CA LEU A 107 3.59 6.22 -0.04
C LEU A 107 3.40 7.45 -0.93
N VAL A 108 2.19 7.69 -1.42
CA VAL A 108 1.91 8.87 -2.25
C VAL A 108 1.30 10.03 -1.46
N GLY A 109 1.31 9.94 -0.12
CA GLY A 109 1.01 11.08 0.73
C GLY A 109 -0.32 11.10 1.45
N TYR A 110 -1.15 10.09 1.27
CA TYR A 110 -2.38 9.98 2.05
C TYR A 110 -2.03 9.62 3.48
N SER A 111 -2.74 10.17 4.45
CA SER A 111 -2.41 9.95 5.86
C SER A 111 -3.68 9.68 6.67
N HIS A 112 -3.47 9.19 7.88
CA HIS A 112 -4.56 8.96 8.82
C HIS A 112 -5.19 10.25 9.32
N LEU A 113 -4.56 11.40 9.06
CA LEU A 113 -5.13 12.69 9.42
C LEU A 113 -6.42 12.99 8.66
N ASN A 114 -6.59 12.37 7.49
CA ASN A 114 -7.82 12.49 6.71
C ASN A 114 -8.29 11.10 6.29
N GLU A 115 -8.86 10.37 7.23
CA GLU A 115 -9.28 8.98 7.01
C GLU A 115 -10.39 8.84 5.99
N THR A 116 -11.29 9.80 5.94
CA THR A 116 -12.39 9.76 4.98
C THR A 116 -11.86 9.79 3.55
N LYS A 117 -10.91 10.69 3.29
CA LYS A 117 -10.31 10.81 1.96
C LYS A 117 -9.50 9.57 1.60
N LEU A 118 -8.74 9.05 2.54
CA LEU A 118 -7.95 7.84 2.36
C LEU A 118 -8.86 6.66 2.01
N ARG A 119 -9.91 6.46 2.80
CA ARG A 119 -10.84 5.34 2.62
C ARG A 119 -11.59 5.43 1.30
N LYS A 120 -12.00 6.64 0.92
CA LYS A 120 -12.68 6.84 -0.35
C LYS A 120 -11.81 6.45 -1.53
N LYS A 121 -10.55 6.89 -1.51
CA LYS A 121 -9.63 6.57 -2.59
C LYS A 121 -9.29 5.08 -2.61
N GLU A 122 -9.13 4.49 -1.44
CA GLU A 122 -8.90 3.07 -1.29
C GLU A 122 -10.02 2.26 -1.94
N ASN A 123 -11.27 2.63 -1.65
CA ASN A 123 -12.42 1.92 -2.21
C ASN A 123 -12.51 2.09 -3.73
N GLU A 124 -12.21 3.28 -4.24
CA GLU A 124 -12.21 3.52 -5.68
C GLU A 124 -11.21 2.62 -6.40
N ILE A 125 -10.00 2.52 -5.85
CA ILE A 125 -8.96 1.72 -6.46
C ILE A 125 -9.27 0.23 -6.36
N LEU A 126 -9.72 -0.23 -5.19
CA LEU A 126 -10.06 -1.63 -5.00
C LEU A 126 -11.22 -2.07 -5.90
N ASP A 127 -12.19 -1.18 -6.12
CA ASP A 127 -13.27 -1.49 -7.04
C ASP A 127 -12.72 -1.81 -8.43
N LYS A 128 -11.73 -1.05 -8.89
CA LYS A 128 -11.12 -1.31 -10.19
C LYS A 128 -10.25 -2.57 -10.17
N VAL A 129 -9.57 -2.83 -9.06
CA VAL A 129 -8.77 -4.05 -8.94
C VAL A 129 -9.66 -5.28 -9.07
N TRP A 130 -10.80 -5.28 -8.40
CA TRP A 130 -11.67 -6.45 -8.35
C TRP A 130 -12.63 -6.53 -9.53
N ASN A 131 -13.00 -5.41 -10.14
CA ASN A 131 -13.98 -5.36 -11.24
C ASN A 131 -13.39 -4.97 -12.58
N GLY A 132 -12.11 -4.63 -12.62
CA GLY A 132 -11.39 -4.32 -13.85
C GLY A 132 -11.52 -2.88 -14.28
N LEU A 133 -10.52 -2.44 -15.07
CA LEU A 133 -10.44 -1.08 -15.59
C LEU A 133 -11.23 -0.89 -16.87
N SER A 134 -11.36 -1.92 -17.64
CA SER A 134 -11.87 -1.84 -19.03
C SER A 134 -13.33 -2.28 -19.12
N LYS A 135 -14.13 -1.84 -18.19
CA LYS A 135 -15.53 -2.21 -18.16
C LYS A 135 -16.39 -1.48 -19.18
N ASP A 136 -15.91 -0.41 -19.63
CA ASP A 136 -16.63 0.44 -20.57
C ASP A 136 -16.56 -0.05 -22.00
#